data_4471de433be9705bf399cd7d569d15f8
#
_entry.id   4471de433be9705bf399cd7d569d15f8
#
_cell.length_a   1.000
_cell.length_b   1.000
_cell.length_c   1.000
_cell.angle_alpha   90.00
_cell.angle_beta   90.00
_cell.angle_gamma   90.00
#
_symmetry.space_group_name_H-M   'P 1'
#
loop_
_entity.id
_entity.type
_entity.pdbx_description
1 polymer ?
#
loop_
_entity_poly.entity_id
_entity_poly.type
_entity_poly.pdbx_seq_one_letter_code
_entity_poly.pdbx_strand_id
1 'polypeptide(L)'
;MDAILFPNIESREDVLNALALLDVAGGGHIPIMVMIESPIAVLNAKEIASASDRIVCIVMATSDLISQLHARVTHERSAILTSLSLVVLAARAYGRAVVDGITSDFKNMHSFEYACRLGRDMGFDGKSLVHPAQLDYSNDAYTPKTSELVKLSLIN
;
A
#
# COMPACT_ATOMS: atom_id res chain seq x y z
N MET A 1 -14.03 -12.82 -8.47
CA MET A 1 -12.69 -12.28 -8.15
C MET A 1 -12.79 -10.77 -8.22
N ASP A 2 -12.42 -10.09 -7.13
CA ASP A 2 -12.69 -8.64 -7.00
C ASP A 2 -11.53 -7.78 -7.51
N ALA A 3 -10.28 -8.26 -7.41
CA ALA A 3 -9.09 -7.65 -7.97
C ALA A 3 -7.93 -8.64 -8.05
N ILE A 4 -6.90 -8.32 -8.84
CA ILE A 4 -5.65 -9.09 -8.93
C ILE A 4 -4.49 -8.18 -8.53
N LEU A 5 -3.61 -8.65 -7.63
CA LEU A 5 -2.39 -7.97 -7.24
C LEU A 5 -1.22 -8.43 -8.13
N PHE A 6 -0.59 -7.46 -8.80
CA PHE A 6 0.62 -7.68 -9.60
C PHE A 6 1.86 -7.24 -8.80
N PRO A 7 2.80 -8.15 -8.53
CA PRO A 7 4.11 -7.82 -7.96
C PRO A 7 5.06 -7.29 -9.04
N ASN A 8 6.25 -6.84 -8.64
CA ASN A 8 7.36 -6.42 -9.50
C ASN A 8 6.98 -5.33 -10.52
N ILE A 9 6.14 -4.39 -10.11
CA ILE A 9 5.77 -3.23 -10.92
C ILE A 9 6.74 -2.09 -10.62
N GLU A 10 7.56 -1.71 -11.59
CA GLU A 10 8.57 -0.67 -11.46
C GLU A 10 8.34 0.54 -12.37
N SER A 11 7.45 0.40 -13.35
CA SER A 11 7.19 1.43 -14.35
C SER A 11 5.72 1.46 -14.78
N ARG A 12 5.35 2.54 -15.49
CA ARG A 12 4.08 2.62 -16.22
C ARG A 12 3.94 1.47 -17.24
N GLU A 13 5.03 1.11 -17.90
CA GLU A 13 5.03 0.05 -18.93
C GLU A 13 4.71 -1.32 -18.32
N ASP A 14 5.23 -1.62 -17.14
CA ASP A 14 4.91 -2.87 -16.43
C ASP A 14 3.42 -2.98 -16.13
N VAL A 15 2.79 -1.88 -15.72
CA VAL A 15 1.33 -1.84 -15.52
C VAL A 15 0.59 -2.14 -16.81
N LEU A 16 0.99 -1.51 -17.92
CA LEU A 16 0.32 -1.72 -19.22
C LEU A 16 0.50 -3.15 -19.72
N ASN A 17 1.68 -3.75 -19.53
CA ASN A 17 1.98 -5.13 -19.85
C ASN A 17 1.13 -6.11 -19.02
N ALA A 18 1.03 -5.85 -17.70
CA ALA A 18 0.18 -6.66 -16.81
C ALA A 18 -1.30 -6.60 -17.23
N LEU A 19 -1.79 -5.43 -17.60
CA LEU A 19 -3.16 -5.25 -18.11
C LEU A 19 -3.38 -5.98 -19.43
N ALA A 20 -2.43 -5.88 -20.36
CA ALA A 20 -2.51 -6.57 -21.64
C ALA A 20 -2.57 -8.11 -21.47
N LEU A 21 -1.75 -8.66 -20.58
CA LEU A 21 -1.79 -10.09 -20.23
C LEU A 21 -3.14 -10.49 -19.64
N LEU A 22 -3.67 -9.67 -18.75
CA LEU A 22 -4.97 -9.90 -18.11
C LEU A 22 -6.11 -9.86 -19.15
N ASP A 23 -6.05 -8.95 -20.10
CA ASP A 23 -7.04 -8.81 -21.18
C ASP A 23 -7.04 -10.04 -22.09
N VAL A 24 -5.85 -10.52 -22.48
CA VAL A 24 -5.69 -11.77 -23.26
C VAL A 24 -6.25 -12.97 -22.51
N ALA A 25 -6.12 -13.00 -21.19
CA ALA A 25 -6.68 -14.05 -20.33
C ALA A 25 -8.21 -13.92 -20.10
N GLY A 26 -8.88 -12.94 -20.71
CA GLY A 26 -10.32 -12.70 -20.54
C GLY A 26 -10.68 -11.90 -19.29
N GLY A 27 -9.68 -11.35 -18.58
CA GLY A 27 -9.85 -10.59 -17.34
C GLY A 27 -9.98 -9.07 -17.54
N GLY A 28 -10.36 -8.59 -18.73
CA GLY A 28 -10.41 -7.16 -19.06
C GLY A 28 -11.30 -6.31 -18.17
N HIS A 29 -12.24 -6.91 -17.47
CA HIS A 29 -13.15 -6.26 -16.52
C HIS A 29 -12.64 -6.27 -15.07
N ILE A 30 -11.54 -6.97 -14.77
CA ILE A 30 -11.05 -7.15 -13.41
C ILE A 30 -10.14 -5.97 -13.03
N PRO A 31 -10.43 -5.26 -11.92
CA PRO A 31 -9.52 -4.27 -11.37
C PRO A 31 -8.19 -4.88 -10.96
N ILE A 32 -7.14 -4.06 -10.95
CA ILE A 32 -5.83 -4.51 -10.51
C ILE A 32 -5.35 -3.73 -9.27
N MET A 33 -4.53 -4.40 -8.50
CA MET A 33 -3.69 -3.83 -7.46
C MET A 33 -2.23 -3.95 -7.91
N VAL A 34 -1.41 -2.99 -7.55
CA VAL A 34 0.02 -2.98 -7.92
C VAL A 34 0.89 -2.95 -6.68
N MET A 35 1.99 -3.72 -6.69
CA MET A 35 2.90 -3.79 -5.56
C MET A 35 4.12 -2.89 -5.82
N ILE A 36 4.41 -2.00 -4.85
CA ILE A 36 5.61 -1.15 -4.82
C ILE A 36 6.58 -1.77 -3.82
N GLU A 37 7.70 -2.30 -4.32
CA GLU A 37 8.63 -3.12 -3.55
C GLU A 37 10.11 -2.84 -3.83
N SER A 38 10.40 -1.91 -4.74
CA SER A 38 11.77 -1.52 -5.09
C SER A 38 11.97 0.00 -5.00
N PRO A 39 13.22 0.49 -4.84
CA PRO A 39 13.51 1.92 -4.86
C PRO A 39 13.05 2.60 -6.15
N ILE A 40 13.22 1.95 -7.30
CA ILE A 40 12.79 2.52 -8.58
C ILE A 40 11.26 2.60 -8.68
N ALA A 41 10.53 1.62 -8.15
CA ALA A 41 9.07 1.65 -8.09
C ALA A 41 8.58 2.81 -7.22
N VAL A 42 9.25 3.10 -6.10
CA VAL A 42 8.94 4.27 -5.25
C VAL A 42 9.16 5.57 -6.01
N LEU A 43 10.28 5.71 -6.73
CA LEU A 43 10.57 6.91 -7.52
C LEU A 43 9.57 7.10 -8.66
N ASN A 44 9.09 6.02 -9.25
CA ASN A 44 8.11 6.00 -10.34
C ASN A 44 6.65 5.89 -9.84
N ALA A 45 6.39 5.98 -8.54
CA ALA A 45 5.06 5.77 -7.97
C ALA A 45 3.97 6.63 -8.61
N LYS A 46 4.29 7.88 -8.98
CA LYS A 46 3.39 8.78 -9.71
C LYS A 46 3.00 8.21 -11.08
N GLU A 47 3.96 7.76 -11.86
CA GLU A 47 3.73 7.21 -13.20
C GLU A 47 2.95 5.91 -13.15
N ILE A 48 3.27 5.05 -12.16
CA ILE A 48 2.57 3.81 -11.88
C ILE A 48 1.10 4.11 -11.50
N ALA A 49 0.87 5.00 -10.52
CA ALA A 49 -0.48 5.33 -10.03
C ALA A 49 -1.39 5.91 -11.13
N SER A 50 -0.80 6.62 -12.10
CA SER A 50 -1.50 7.27 -13.22
C SER A 50 -1.66 6.37 -14.45
N ALA A 51 -1.10 5.16 -14.46
CA ALA A 51 -0.98 4.35 -15.66
C ALA A 51 -2.32 3.88 -16.22
N SER A 52 -3.30 3.59 -15.35
CA SER A 52 -4.63 3.12 -15.74
C SER A 52 -5.66 3.33 -14.64
N ASP A 53 -6.91 3.61 -15.00
CA ASP A 53 -8.04 3.69 -14.06
C ASP A 53 -8.44 2.33 -13.49
N ARG A 54 -7.94 1.24 -14.05
CA ARG A 54 -8.13 -0.11 -13.49
C ARG A 54 -7.30 -0.37 -12.24
N ILE A 55 -6.32 0.47 -11.92
CA ILE A 55 -5.59 0.41 -10.64
C ILE A 55 -6.52 0.91 -9.55
N VAL A 56 -6.94 0.03 -8.66
CA VAL A 56 -7.80 0.40 -7.51
C VAL A 56 -7.01 0.58 -6.23
N CYS A 57 -5.83 -0.07 -6.10
CA CYS A 57 -5.04 -0.03 -4.88
C CYS A 57 -3.54 -0.17 -5.18
N ILE A 58 -2.74 0.54 -4.40
CA ILE A 58 -1.28 0.38 -4.33
C ILE A 58 -0.94 -0.32 -3.01
N VAL A 59 -0.13 -1.38 -3.07
CA VAL A 59 0.29 -2.17 -1.91
C VAL A 59 1.80 -2.01 -1.73
N MET A 60 2.24 -1.62 -0.53
CA MET A 60 3.66 -1.58 -0.21
C MET A 60 4.20 -2.96 0.17
N ALA A 61 5.32 -3.38 -0.40
CA ALA A 61 6.10 -4.52 0.09
C ALA A 61 7.36 -4.01 0.80
N THR A 62 7.18 -3.61 2.04
CA THR A 62 8.22 -2.89 2.80
C THR A 62 9.44 -3.74 3.14
N SER A 63 9.29 -5.05 3.24
CA SER A 63 10.41 -5.97 3.49
C SER A 63 11.40 -6.01 2.32
N ASP A 64 10.86 -6.11 1.10
CA ASP A 64 11.66 -6.15 -0.13
C ASP A 64 12.32 -4.80 -0.38
N LEU A 65 11.59 -3.72 -0.17
CA LEU A 65 12.12 -2.36 -0.26
C LEU A 65 13.28 -2.13 0.72
N ILE A 66 13.14 -2.51 2.01
CA ILE A 66 14.19 -2.37 3.01
C ILE A 66 15.43 -3.19 2.61
N SER A 67 15.23 -4.40 2.11
CA SER A 67 16.31 -5.25 1.61
C SER A 67 17.07 -4.60 0.47
N GLN A 68 16.38 -4.08 -0.53
CA GLN A 68 17.00 -3.42 -1.69
C GLN A 68 17.67 -2.08 -1.34
N LEU A 69 17.17 -1.39 -0.31
CA LEU A 69 17.82 -0.19 0.24
C LEU A 69 19.07 -0.53 1.08
N HIS A 70 19.37 -1.81 1.33
CA HIS A 70 20.40 -2.25 2.28
C HIS A 70 20.23 -1.60 3.67
N ALA A 71 18.99 -1.33 4.05
CA ALA A 71 18.66 -0.62 5.27
C ALA A 71 18.34 -1.59 6.42
N ARG A 72 18.28 -1.05 7.64
CA ARG A 72 17.90 -1.84 8.82
C ARG A 72 16.41 -1.68 9.10
N VAL A 73 15.80 -2.76 9.54
CA VAL A 73 14.47 -2.73 10.14
C VAL A 73 14.58 -2.07 11.52
N THR A 74 13.85 -0.98 11.73
CA THR A 74 13.75 -0.32 13.02
C THR A 74 12.29 -0.20 13.44
N HIS A 75 12.05 -0.04 14.74
CA HIS A 75 10.70 0.15 15.27
C HIS A 75 10.02 1.37 14.65
N GLU A 76 10.75 2.47 14.50
CA GLU A 76 10.27 3.75 13.95
C GLU A 76 10.15 3.76 12.43
N ARG A 77 10.62 2.68 11.75
CA ARG A 77 10.60 2.55 10.29
C ARG A 77 11.30 3.72 9.55
N SER A 78 12.26 4.37 10.21
CA SER A 78 12.89 5.61 9.74
C SER A 78 13.52 5.51 8.36
N ALA A 79 14.06 4.34 8.00
CA ALA A 79 14.67 4.09 6.69
C ALA A 79 13.70 4.22 5.50
N ILE A 80 12.41 4.01 5.72
CA ILE A 80 11.39 3.97 4.65
C ILE A 80 10.31 5.04 4.76
N LEU A 81 10.35 5.93 5.76
CA LEU A 81 9.31 6.95 5.94
C LEU A 81 9.12 7.82 4.69
N THR A 82 10.21 8.24 4.04
CA THR A 82 10.15 9.00 2.80
C THR A 82 9.47 8.21 1.70
N SER A 83 9.82 6.93 1.54
CA SER A 83 9.21 6.05 0.53
C SER A 83 7.72 5.88 0.77
N LEU A 84 7.31 5.64 2.02
CA LEU A 84 5.91 5.55 2.40
C LEU A 84 5.14 6.83 2.06
N SER A 85 5.71 8.00 2.40
CA SER A 85 5.10 9.30 2.09
C SER A 85 4.94 9.53 0.58
N LEU A 86 5.95 9.21 -0.22
CA LEU A 86 5.90 9.37 -1.68
C LEU A 86 4.81 8.49 -2.30
N VAL A 87 4.68 7.26 -1.85
CA VAL A 87 3.65 6.35 -2.38
C VAL A 87 2.25 6.79 -1.96
N VAL A 88 2.05 7.24 -0.70
CA VAL A 88 0.76 7.81 -0.28
C VAL A 88 0.40 9.03 -1.11
N LEU A 89 1.34 9.97 -1.34
CA LEU A 89 1.12 11.14 -2.19
C LEU A 89 0.73 10.74 -3.61
N ALA A 90 1.43 9.78 -4.20
CA ALA A 90 1.11 9.28 -5.54
C ALA A 90 -0.28 8.64 -5.60
N ALA A 91 -0.63 7.77 -4.64
CA ALA A 91 -1.93 7.13 -4.57
C ALA A 91 -3.06 8.17 -4.47
N ARG A 92 -2.94 9.13 -3.55
CA ARG A 92 -3.97 10.17 -3.34
C ARG A 92 -4.11 11.11 -4.53
N ALA A 93 -3.02 11.45 -5.22
CA ALA A 93 -3.07 12.30 -6.42
C ALA A 93 -3.92 11.69 -7.55
N TYR A 94 -4.06 10.37 -7.59
CA TYR A 94 -4.83 9.65 -8.61
C TYR A 94 -6.04 8.89 -8.06
N GLY A 95 -6.46 9.18 -6.82
CA GLY A 95 -7.65 8.58 -6.21
C GLY A 95 -7.54 7.06 -5.97
N ARG A 96 -6.33 6.55 -5.75
CA ARG A 96 -6.10 5.12 -5.48
C ARG A 96 -6.09 4.85 -3.98
N ALA A 97 -6.64 3.70 -3.59
CA ALA A 97 -6.41 3.20 -2.23
C ALA A 97 -4.92 2.84 -2.06
N VAL A 98 -4.43 2.88 -0.83
CA VAL A 98 -3.05 2.53 -0.52
C VAL A 98 -2.95 1.71 0.76
N VAL A 99 -2.26 0.56 0.69
CA VAL A 99 -2.12 -0.41 1.78
C VAL A 99 -0.66 -0.51 2.19
N ASP A 100 -0.40 -0.35 3.48
CA ASP A 100 0.94 -0.48 4.05
C ASP A 100 1.44 -1.93 4.05
N GLY A 101 2.75 -2.12 4.07
CA GLY A 101 3.41 -3.42 4.05
C GLY A 101 3.31 -4.19 5.36
N ILE A 102 3.72 -5.45 5.32
CA ILE A 102 3.67 -6.37 6.45
C ILE A 102 4.56 -5.95 7.63
N THR A 103 4.23 -6.45 8.83
CA THR A 103 5.14 -6.56 9.97
C THR A 103 5.43 -8.05 10.18
N SER A 104 6.64 -8.49 9.81
CA SER A 104 7.00 -9.91 9.75
C SER A 104 7.07 -10.56 11.12
N ASP A 105 7.53 -9.85 12.14
CA ASP A 105 7.56 -10.32 13.52
C ASP A 105 6.17 -10.23 14.15
N PHE A 106 5.30 -11.19 13.81
CA PHE A 106 3.94 -11.26 14.32
C PHE A 106 3.84 -11.53 15.83
N LYS A 107 4.95 -11.94 16.49
CA LYS A 107 5.00 -12.13 17.94
C LYS A 107 5.21 -10.80 18.68
N ASN A 108 5.78 -9.81 18.01
CA ASN A 108 5.98 -8.47 18.57
C ASN A 108 4.79 -7.56 18.26
N MET A 109 3.71 -7.75 19.00
CA MET A 109 2.48 -6.96 18.80
C MET A 109 2.73 -5.47 19.02
N HIS A 110 3.63 -5.07 19.92
CA HIS A 110 3.94 -3.65 20.15
C HIS A 110 4.48 -2.95 18.89
N SER A 111 5.42 -3.60 18.17
CA SER A 111 5.91 -3.07 16.89
C SER A 111 4.84 -3.06 15.81
N PHE A 112 3.98 -4.08 15.79
CA PHE A 112 2.86 -4.13 14.86
C PHE A 112 1.84 -3.00 15.11
N GLU A 113 1.45 -2.79 16.35
CA GLU A 113 0.55 -1.71 16.76
C GLU A 113 1.09 -0.33 16.41
N TYR A 114 2.39 -0.10 16.68
CA TYR A 114 3.06 1.12 16.27
C TYR A 114 2.98 1.33 14.76
N ALA A 115 3.28 0.29 13.98
CA ALA A 115 3.24 0.36 12.52
C ALA A 115 1.83 0.65 11.98
N CYS A 116 0.78 0.08 12.60
CA CYS A 116 -0.61 0.38 12.24
C CYS A 116 -0.97 1.85 12.51
N ARG A 117 -0.63 2.37 13.71
CA ARG A 117 -0.88 3.79 14.04
C ARG A 117 -0.13 4.72 13.10
N LEU A 118 1.17 4.48 12.91
CA LEU A 118 1.99 5.27 11.99
C LEU A 118 1.41 5.26 10.56
N GLY A 119 1.06 4.07 10.05
CA GLY A 119 0.46 3.95 8.72
C GLY A 119 -0.85 4.73 8.61
N ARG A 120 -1.74 4.62 9.61
CA ARG A 120 -2.97 5.40 9.69
C ARG A 120 -2.71 6.90 9.68
N ASP A 121 -1.77 7.37 10.50
CA ASP A 121 -1.40 8.79 10.60
C ASP A 121 -0.78 9.32 9.30
N MET A 122 -0.07 8.47 8.56
CA MET A 122 0.49 8.80 7.26
C MET A 122 -0.55 8.79 6.13
N GLY A 123 -1.75 8.27 6.35
CA GLY A 123 -2.84 8.26 5.38
C GLY A 123 -3.00 6.96 4.60
N PHE A 124 -2.48 5.84 5.07
CA PHE A 124 -2.81 4.52 4.51
C PHE A 124 -4.25 4.11 4.84
N ASP A 125 -4.88 3.35 3.95
CA ASP A 125 -6.24 2.83 4.11
C ASP A 125 -6.28 1.48 4.84
N GLY A 126 -5.13 0.82 4.96
CA GLY A 126 -5.02 -0.50 5.56
C GLY A 126 -3.58 -0.99 5.63
N LYS A 127 -3.43 -2.26 6.01
CA LYS A 127 -2.13 -2.91 6.17
C LYS A 127 -2.20 -4.37 5.73
N SER A 128 -1.16 -4.84 5.03
CA SER A 128 -0.98 -6.27 4.76
C SER A 128 -0.60 -7.01 6.04
N LEU A 129 -1.17 -8.19 6.24
CA LEU A 129 -1.01 -9.00 7.45
C LEU A 129 -0.40 -10.35 7.10
N VAL A 130 0.35 -10.95 8.03
CA VAL A 130 0.98 -12.27 7.88
C VAL A 130 0.43 -13.29 8.89
N HIS A 131 -0.38 -12.88 9.85
CA HIS A 131 -0.90 -13.78 10.87
C HIS A 131 -2.30 -13.34 11.34
N PRO A 132 -3.24 -14.29 11.60
CA PRO A 132 -4.59 -13.97 12.06
C PRO A 132 -4.66 -13.14 13.34
N ALA A 133 -3.70 -13.28 14.25
CA ALA A 133 -3.65 -12.49 15.49
C ALA A 133 -3.50 -10.97 15.25
N GLN A 134 -3.15 -10.56 14.03
CA GLN A 134 -3.02 -9.16 13.65
C GLN A 134 -4.35 -8.52 13.17
N LEU A 135 -5.38 -9.34 12.89
CA LEU A 135 -6.61 -8.90 12.25
C LEU A 135 -7.39 -7.87 13.08
N ASP A 136 -7.69 -8.20 14.33
CA ASP A 136 -8.57 -7.37 15.16
C ASP A 136 -7.97 -5.99 15.38
N TYR A 137 -6.68 -5.94 15.71
CA TYR A 137 -6.00 -4.66 15.91
C TYR A 137 -5.90 -3.84 14.61
N SER A 138 -5.60 -4.50 13.48
CA SER A 138 -5.54 -3.80 12.18
C SER A 138 -6.91 -3.21 11.83
N ASN A 139 -7.97 -3.98 11.97
CA ASN A 139 -9.32 -3.51 11.71
C ASN A 139 -9.71 -2.32 12.61
N ASP A 140 -9.39 -2.38 13.91
CA ASP A 140 -9.65 -1.26 14.82
C ASP A 140 -8.84 -0.01 14.45
N ALA A 141 -7.55 -0.18 14.12
CA ALA A 141 -6.66 0.92 13.77
C ALA A 141 -7.09 1.67 12.50
N TYR A 142 -7.55 0.96 11.47
CA TYR A 142 -7.92 1.55 10.19
C TYR A 142 -9.41 1.85 10.04
N THR A 143 -10.26 1.39 10.93
CA THR A 143 -11.68 1.76 10.93
C THR A 143 -11.86 3.22 11.37
N PRO A 144 -12.52 4.08 10.56
CA PRO A 144 -12.78 5.46 10.94
C PRO A 144 -13.62 5.55 12.22
N LYS A 145 -13.17 6.35 13.17
CA LYS A 145 -13.96 6.61 14.39
C LYS A 145 -15.12 7.55 14.11
N THR A 146 -16.22 7.43 14.84
CA THR A 146 -17.40 8.29 14.66
C THR A 146 -17.05 9.80 14.71
N SER A 147 -16.09 10.17 15.57
CA SER A 147 -15.61 11.57 15.65
C SER A 147 -14.86 12.05 14.41
N GLU A 148 -14.25 11.17 13.66
CA GLU A 148 -13.57 11.49 12.39
C GLU A 148 -14.57 11.63 11.26
N LEU A 149 -15.60 10.77 11.22
CA LEU A 149 -16.70 10.84 10.24
C LEU A 149 -17.47 12.14 10.37
N VAL A 150 -17.75 12.59 11.60
CA VAL A 150 -18.44 13.88 11.85
C VAL A 150 -17.59 15.06 11.35
N LYS A 151 -16.26 15.04 11.55
CA LYS A 151 -15.39 16.10 11.04
C LYS A 151 -15.36 16.15 9.51
N LEU A 152 -15.36 15.02 8.84
CA LEU A 152 -15.38 14.94 7.37
C LEU A 152 -16.70 15.47 6.79
N SER A 153 -17.84 15.24 7.45
CA SER A 153 -19.15 15.75 7.02
C SER A 153 -19.32 17.26 7.20
N LEU A 154 -18.43 17.93 7.95
CA LEU A 154 -18.44 19.39 8.15
C LEU A 154 -17.55 20.15 7.16
N ILE A 155 -16.76 19.44 6.36
CA ILE A 155 -15.78 20.03 5.42
C ILE A 155 -16.30 19.94 3.96
N ASN A 156 -17.34 19.16 3.72
CA ASN A 156 -18.08 19.06 2.44
C ASN A 156 -19.38 19.82 2.52
#